data_b2e0bfc583ac6cfe4a077f3e2dab9e2c
#
_entry.id   b2e0bfc583ac6cfe4a077f3e2dab9e2c
#
_cell.length_a   1.000
_cell.length_b   1.000
_cell.length_c   1.000
_cell.angle_alpha   90.00
_cell.angle_beta   90.00
_cell.angle_gamma   90.00
#
_symmetry.space_group_name_H-M   'P 1'
#
loop_
_entity.id
_entity.type
_entity.pdbx_description
1 polymer ?
#
loop_
_entity_poly.entity_id
_entity_poly.type
_entity_poly.pdbx_seq_one_letter_code
_entity_poly.pdbx_strand_id
1 'polypeptide(L)'
;MLPSKLGSNSINTAYILAIDRVDENGKVTFDVVFGPAYKGISLGALVCSALYADFGVDTGFAYNRKEAKDHGEGGILVGASMAQKRVLIVDDVITAGTAIRESHGMLTKMNATPVGVSIALDRAEKRSLDDPLSAVQAVARDLAIPVVSIVALPQLQEYLRSSPDYGEDVLKLVTEYRSKYGV
;
A
#
# COMPACT_ATOMS: atom_id res chain seq x y z
N MET A 1 17.01 12.75 12.09
CA MET A 1 18.19 12.05 11.55
C MET A 1 17.86 10.56 11.59
N LEU A 2 17.40 9.97 10.48
CA LEU A 2 17.09 8.53 10.41
C LEU A 2 18.38 7.74 10.63
N PRO A 3 18.37 6.66 11.42
CA PRO A 3 19.58 5.91 11.72
C PRO A 3 20.12 5.26 10.44
N SER A 4 21.44 5.33 10.26
CA SER A 4 22.24 4.80 9.15
C SER A 4 22.29 3.25 9.09
N LYS A 5 21.20 2.56 9.46
CA LYS A 5 21.08 1.09 9.42
C LYS A 5 20.23 0.60 8.26
N LEU A 6 20.27 1.25 7.11
CA LEU A 6 19.69 0.76 5.87
C LEU A 6 20.60 -0.26 5.19
N GLY A 7 20.82 -1.40 5.86
CA GLY A 7 21.64 -2.51 5.36
C GLY A 7 20.88 -3.73 4.88
N SER A 8 19.55 -3.75 4.94
CA SER A 8 18.76 -4.83 4.36
C SER A 8 17.90 -4.31 3.22
N ASN A 9 18.24 -4.69 2.00
CA ASN A 9 17.47 -4.46 0.76
C ASN A 9 16.15 -5.24 0.78
N SER A 10 15.35 -5.16 1.85
CA SER A 10 14.07 -5.84 1.87
C SER A 10 12.98 -4.91 1.32
N ILE A 11 12.14 -5.45 0.48
CA ILE A 11 10.89 -4.83 0.01
C ILE A 11 10.08 -4.23 1.18
N ASN A 12 10.16 -4.88 2.34
CA ASN A 12 9.50 -4.47 3.58
C ASN A 12 10.00 -3.13 4.12
N THR A 13 11.31 -2.89 4.08
CA THR A 13 11.91 -1.61 4.49
C THR A 13 11.45 -0.47 3.56
N ALA A 14 11.31 -0.74 2.26
CA ALA A 14 10.80 0.24 1.30
C ALA A 14 9.33 0.61 1.57
N TYR A 15 8.46 -0.36 1.94
CA TYR A 15 7.09 -0.08 2.36
C TYR A 15 7.02 0.87 3.56
N ILE A 16 7.91 0.68 4.53
CA ILE A 16 7.96 1.50 5.73
C ILE A 16 8.49 2.91 5.42
N LEU A 17 9.50 3.03 4.56
CA LEU A 17 10.08 4.31 4.16
C LEU A 17 9.19 5.14 3.22
N ALA A 18 8.40 4.47 2.39
CA ALA A 18 7.42 5.14 1.53
C ALA A 18 6.25 5.74 2.34
N ILE A 19 6.03 5.23 3.55
CA ILE A 19 5.08 5.81 4.48
C ILE A 19 5.83 6.90 5.26
N ASP A 20 5.73 8.14 4.83
CA ASP A 20 6.19 9.33 5.57
C ASP A 20 5.33 9.54 6.85
N ARG A 21 5.24 8.48 7.66
CA ARG A 21 4.34 8.30 8.81
C ARG A 21 5.07 7.90 10.07
N VAL A 22 6.37 8.07 10.07
CA VAL A 22 7.16 8.08 11.28
C VAL A 22 7.34 9.55 11.66
N ASP A 23 6.84 9.96 12.81
CA ASP A 23 7.03 11.33 13.28
C ASP A 23 8.52 11.62 13.57
N GLU A 24 8.85 12.86 13.86
CA GLU A 24 10.21 13.32 14.17
C GLU A 24 10.88 12.57 15.33
N ASN A 25 10.10 11.86 16.15
CA ASN A 25 10.55 11.04 17.28
C ASN A 25 10.67 9.54 16.93
N GLY A 26 10.44 9.17 15.68
CA GLY A 26 10.46 7.77 15.24
C GLY A 26 9.19 6.99 15.60
N LYS A 27 8.10 7.68 15.99
CA LYS A 27 6.84 7.04 16.33
C LYS A 27 5.97 6.87 15.10
N VAL A 28 5.48 5.65 14.90
CA VAL A 28 4.53 5.34 13.83
C VAL A 28 3.17 5.98 14.07
N THR A 29 2.58 6.59 13.04
CA THR A 29 1.32 7.34 13.15
C THR A 29 0.06 6.49 12.92
N PHE A 30 0.16 5.18 12.97
CA PHE A 30 -0.94 4.22 12.92
C PHE A 30 -0.77 3.15 14.01
N ASP A 31 -1.85 2.42 14.31
CA ASP A 31 -1.89 1.43 15.38
C ASP A 31 -2.01 0.01 14.83
N VAL A 32 -2.62 -0.14 13.64
CA VAL A 32 -2.90 -1.43 13.00
C VAL A 32 -2.58 -1.34 11.51
N VAL A 33 -1.95 -2.39 10.97
CA VAL A 33 -1.81 -2.63 9.54
C VAL A 33 -2.95 -3.52 9.08
N PHE A 34 -3.66 -3.11 8.03
CA PHE A 34 -4.74 -3.87 7.43
C PHE A 34 -4.38 -4.31 6.02
N GLY A 35 -4.40 -5.62 5.76
CA GLY A 35 -4.15 -6.22 4.46
C GLY A 35 -5.43 -6.74 3.82
N PRO A 36 -5.98 -6.07 2.78
CA PRO A 36 -7.17 -6.58 2.08
C PRO A 36 -6.90 -7.94 1.43
N ALA A 37 -7.91 -8.84 1.47
CA ALA A 37 -7.82 -10.14 0.81
C ALA A 37 -7.77 -9.96 -0.74
N TYR A 38 -6.79 -10.61 -1.41
CA TYR A 38 -5.92 -11.65 -0.83
C TYR A 38 -4.46 -11.22 -0.68
N LYS A 39 -3.91 -10.44 -1.63
CA LYS A 39 -2.48 -10.12 -1.68
C LYS A 39 -2.05 -9.22 -0.52
N GLY A 40 -2.92 -8.29 -0.11
CA GLY A 40 -2.68 -7.45 1.05
C GLY A 40 -2.44 -8.22 2.34
N ILE A 41 -2.98 -9.45 2.47
CA ILE A 41 -2.79 -10.28 3.68
C ILE A 41 -1.30 -10.56 3.92
N SER A 42 -0.61 -11.11 2.93
CA SER A 42 0.81 -11.44 3.07
C SER A 42 1.68 -10.18 3.18
N LEU A 43 1.36 -9.15 2.41
CA LEU A 43 2.08 -7.89 2.44
C LEU A 43 1.95 -7.18 3.78
N GLY A 44 0.73 -7.09 4.33
CA GLY A 44 0.49 -6.49 5.65
C GLY A 44 1.21 -7.24 6.78
N ALA A 45 1.20 -8.58 6.76
CA ALA A 45 1.92 -9.39 7.73
C ALA A 45 3.45 -9.14 7.66
N LEU A 46 4.00 -9.06 6.45
CA LEU A 46 5.42 -8.76 6.23
C LEU A 46 5.78 -7.35 6.70
N VAL A 47 4.91 -6.36 6.47
CA VAL A 47 5.12 -4.99 6.99
C VAL A 47 5.18 -4.98 8.51
N CYS A 48 4.25 -5.65 9.20
CA CYS A 48 4.30 -5.75 10.67
C CYS A 48 5.58 -6.43 11.16
N SER A 49 5.99 -7.53 10.52
CA SER A 49 7.22 -8.23 10.85
C SER A 49 8.46 -7.33 10.70
N ALA A 50 8.54 -6.57 9.61
CA ALA A 50 9.64 -5.66 9.36
C ALA A 50 9.65 -4.47 10.33
N LEU A 51 8.47 -3.90 10.64
CA LEU A 51 8.35 -2.83 11.64
C LEU A 51 8.92 -3.27 12.99
N TYR A 52 8.61 -4.49 13.41
CA TYR A 52 9.13 -5.02 14.64
C TYR A 52 10.64 -5.32 14.58
N ALA A 53 11.08 -6.03 13.54
CA ALA A 53 12.46 -6.48 13.43
C ALA A 53 13.46 -5.33 13.21
N ASP A 54 13.11 -4.37 12.35
CA ASP A 54 14.03 -3.32 11.93
C ASP A 54 13.94 -2.05 12.80
N PHE A 55 12.76 -1.79 13.40
CA PHE A 55 12.48 -0.54 14.12
C PHE A 55 12.00 -0.73 15.57
N GLY A 56 11.75 -1.98 16.00
CA GLY A 56 11.21 -2.26 17.34
C GLY A 56 9.75 -1.78 17.53
N VAL A 57 9.04 -1.55 16.43
CA VAL A 57 7.67 -1.05 16.45
C VAL A 57 6.69 -2.21 16.40
N ASP A 58 5.96 -2.41 17.49
CA ASP A 58 4.91 -3.44 17.59
C ASP A 58 3.57 -2.86 17.15
N THR A 59 3.05 -3.33 16.02
CA THR A 59 1.75 -2.92 15.46
C THR A 59 0.81 -4.11 15.35
N GLY A 60 -0.49 -3.87 15.53
CA GLY A 60 -1.51 -4.88 15.25
C GLY A 60 -1.57 -5.24 13.76
N PHE A 61 -1.91 -6.48 13.45
CA PHE A 61 -2.20 -6.93 12.08
C PHE A 61 -3.63 -7.45 11.98
N ALA A 62 -4.34 -7.05 10.91
CA ALA A 62 -5.67 -7.52 10.60
C ALA A 62 -5.89 -7.63 9.08
N TYR A 63 -6.85 -8.48 8.70
CA TYR A 63 -7.27 -8.65 7.31
C TYR A 63 -8.75 -9.03 7.22
N ASN A 64 -9.35 -8.89 6.05
CA ASN A 64 -10.71 -9.37 5.81
C ASN A 64 -10.71 -10.72 5.10
N ARG A 65 -11.76 -11.51 5.36
CA ARG A 65 -12.17 -12.62 4.50
C ARG A 65 -13.07 -12.08 3.39
N LYS A 66 -13.06 -12.71 2.21
CA LYS A 66 -14.05 -12.39 1.15
C LYS A 66 -15.42 -12.95 1.45
N GLU A 67 -15.48 -14.05 2.19
CA GLU A 67 -16.73 -14.70 2.59
C GLU A 67 -16.81 -14.76 4.11
N ALA A 68 -17.97 -14.39 4.67
CA ALA A 68 -18.24 -14.57 6.09
C ALA A 68 -18.32 -16.07 6.42
N LYS A 69 -17.73 -16.49 7.54
CA LYS A 69 -17.94 -17.85 8.05
C LYS A 69 -19.23 -17.87 8.88
N ASP A 70 -20.08 -18.87 8.61
CA ASP A 70 -21.32 -19.10 9.34
C ASP A 70 -21.10 -19.78 10.71
N HIS A 71 -19.90 -20.28 10.99
CA HIS A 71 -19.55 -21.06 12.18
C HIS A 71 -18.22 -20.61 12.82
N GLY A 72 -18.17 -20.66 14.17
CA GLY A 72 -17.00 -20.30 14.97
C GLY A 72 -16.98 -18.82 15.36
N GLU A 73 -15.79 -18.25 15.52
CA GLU A 73 -15.63 -16.80 15.67
C GLU A 73 -16.04 -16.12 14.35
N GLY A 74 -17.37 -15.95 14.19
CA GLY A 74 -18.01 -15.39 13.02
C GLY A 74 -17.50 -13.98 12.75
N GLY A 75 -17.38 -13.65 11.45
CA GLY A 75 -17.03 -12.29 11.04
C GLY A 75 -16.19 -12.27 9.78
N ILE A 76 -16.22 -11.11 9.17
CA ILE A 76 -15.45 -10.80 7.97
C ILE A 76 -13.97 -10.50 8.30
N LEU A 77 -13.67 -10.11 9.53
CA LEU A 77 -12.35 -9.68 9.97
C LEU A 77 -11.61 -10.72 10.80
N VAL A 78 -10.30 -10.73 10.65
CA VAL A 78 -9.37 -11.60 11.39
C VAL A 78 -8.20 -10.76 11.85
N GLY A 79 -7.73 -10.98 13.09
CA GLY A 79 -6.54 -10.34 13.65
C GLY A 79 -6.84 -9.32 14.73
N ALA A 80 -6.06 -8.25 14.78
CA ALA A 80 -6.15 -7.23 15.81
C ALA A 80 -7.47 -6.47 15.78
N SER A 81 -7.98 -6.06 16.96
CA SER A 81 -9.12 -5.15 17.07
C SER A 81 -8.78 -3.79 16.46
N MET A 82 -9.70 -3.27 15.62
CA MET A 82 -9.49 -2.00 14.91
C MET A 82 -10.39 -0.87 15.43
N ALA A 83 -11.36 -1.15 16.29
CA ALA A 83 -12.27 -0.12 16.82
C ALA A 83 -11.46 0.98 17.53
N GLN A 84 -11.70 2.25 17.13
CA GLN A 84 -10.99 3.45 17.61
C GLN A 84 -9.48 3.46 17.32
N LYS A 85 -9.01 2.65 16.37
CA LYS A 85 -7.61 2.57 15.95
C LYS A 85 -7.36 3.30 14.64
N ARG A 86 -6.16 3.84 14.50
CA ARG A 86 -5.65 4.38 13.24
C ARG A 86 -5.12 3.21 12.41
N VAL A 87 -5.62 3.08 11.21
CA VAL A 87 -5.35 1.91 10.36
C VAL A 87 -4.63 2.31 9.08
N LEU A 88 -3.49 1.68 8.82
CA LEU A 88 -2.80 1.74 7.54
C LEU A 88 -3.28 0.58 6.67
N ILE A 89 -3.78 0.87 5.47
CA ILE A 89 -4.14 -0.15 4.47
C ILE A 89 -2.90 -0.46 3.62
N VAL A 90 -2.59 -1.74 3.41
CA VAL A 90 -1.43 -2.20 2.62
C VAL A 90 -1.90 -3.16 1.53
N ASP A 91 -1.57 -2.84 0.25
CA ASP A 91 -1.90 -3.72 -0.88
C ASP A 91 -0.77 -3.71 -1.92
N ASP A 92 -0.90 -4.50 -3.00
CA ASP A 92 0.11 -4.58 -4.06
C ASP A 92 0.00 -3.42 -5.07
N VAL A 93 -1.17 -3.21 -5.66
CA VAL A 93 -1.44 -2.18 -6.68
C VAL A 93 -2.86 -1.64 -6.55
N ILE A 94 -3.09 -0.45 -7.07
CA ILE A 94 -4.44 0.09 -7.28
C ILE A 94 -4.75 0.08 -8.77
N THR A 95 -5.84 -0.60 -9.15
CA THR A 95 -6.40 -0.55 -10.52
C THR A 95 -7.55 0.46 -10.57
N ALA A 96 -8.79 0.02 -10.39
CA ALA A 96 -9.94 0.93 -10.27
C ALA A 96 -10.11 1.53 -8.85
N GLY A 97 -9.39 1.02 -7.87
CA GLY A 97 -9.47 1.45 -6.47
C GLY A 97 -10.68 0.88 -5.70
N THR A 98 -11.40 -0.08 -6.27
CA THR A 98 -12.61 -0.68 -5.63
C THR A 98 -12.26 -1.33 -4.30
N ALA A 99 -11.23 -2.20 -4.26
CA ALA A 99 -10.82 -2.91 -3.05
C ALA A 99 -10.43 -1.95 -1.91
N ILE A 100 -9.73 -0.86 -2.23
CA ILE A 100 -9.34 0.15 -1.24
C ILE A 100 -10.55 0.92 -0.73
N ARG A 101 -11.50 1.31 -1.61
CA ARG A 101 -12.74 2.00 -1.18
C ARG A 101 -13.62 1.10 -0.32
N GLU A 102 -13.77 -0.17 -0.68
CA GLU A 102 -14.49 -1.16 0.12
C GLU A 102 -13.84 -1.34 1.49
N SER A 103 -12.52 -1.49 1.55
CA SER A 103 -11.77 -1.60 2.79
C SER A 103 -11.94 -0.36 3.66
N HIS A 104 -11.79 0.84 3.10
CA HIS A 104 -12.01 2.10 3.79
C HIS A 104 -13.42 2.18 4.37
N GLY A 105 -14.44 1.91 3.57
CA GLY A 105 -15.84 1.93 4.03
C GLY A 105 -16.13 0.89 5.11
N MET A 106 -15.55 -0.31 5.00
CA MET A 106 -15.68 -1.36 6.02
C MET A 106 -15.03 -0.93 7.34
N LEU A 107 -13.80 -0.45 7.30
CA LEU A 107 -13.04 0.00 8.47
C LEU A 107 -13.75 1.15 9.18
N THR A 108 -14.26 2.13 8.42
CA THR A 108 -15.02 3.27 8.96
C THR A 108 -16.30 2.81 9.66
N LYS A 109 -17.04 1.88 9.07
CA LYS A 109 -18.25 1.31 9.70
C LYS A 109 -17.95 0.58 11.03
N MET A 110 -16.73 0.13 11.21
CA MET A 110 -16.25 -0.53 12.44
C MET A 110 -15.64 0.43 13.43
N ASN A 111 -15.85 1.74 13.23
CA ASN A 111 -15.28 2.78 14.09
C ASN A 111 -13.74 2.79 14.12
N ALA A 112 -13.10 2.35 13.03
CA ALA A 112 -11.68 2.54 12.78
C ALA A 112 -11.45 3.81 11.96
N THR A 113 -10.24 4.36 12.03
CA THR A 113 -9.83 5.54 11.27
C THR A 113 -8.75 5.16 10.26
N PRO A 114 -9.09 4.91 8.98
CA PRO A 114 -8.07 4.74 7.94
C PRO A 114 -7.25 6.03 7.81
N VAL A 115 -5.93 5.93 7.93
CA VAL A 115 -5.03 7.08 7.94
C VAL A 115 -4.12 7.16 6.73
N GLY A 116 -4.10 6.14 5.90
CA GLY A 116 -3.34 6.09 4.67
C GLY A 116 -3.39 4.74 3.99
N VAL A 117 -2.90 4.72 2.75
CA VAL A 117 -2.73 3.51 1.95
C VAL A 117 -1.28 3.42 1.50
N SER A 118 -0.68 2.24 1.61
CA SER A 118 0.62 1.93 1.04
C SER A 118 0.49 0.80 0.02
N ILE A 119 1.05 0.99 -1.16
CA ILE A 119 1.05 -0.01 -2.23
C ILE A 119 2.47 -0.27 -2.75
N ALA A 120 2.69 -1.45 -3.34
CA ALA A 120 3.99 -1.78 -3.89
C ALA A 120 4.31 -0.96 -5.14
N LEU A 121 3.38 -0.91 -6.08
CA LEU A 121 3.59 -0.28 -7.38
C LEU A 121 2.41 0.63 -7.75
N ASP A 122 2.73 1.90 -8.04
CA ASP A 122 1.83 2.79 -8.77
C ASP A 122 2.12 2.65 -10.27
N ARG A 123 1.18 2.08 -11.02
CA ARG A 123 1.29 1.94 -12.47
C ARG A 123 1.03 3.25 -13.20
N ALA A 124 0.66 4.31 -12.49
CA ALA A 124 0.29 5.62 -13.04
C ALA A 124 -0.76 5.53 -14.16
N GLU A 125 -1.71 4.59 -14.04
CA GLU A 125 -2.77 4.34 -15.02
C GLU A 125 -3.95 5.26 -14.78
N LYS A 126 -4.53 5.74 -15.87
CA LYS A 126 -5.82 6.44 -15.83
C LYS A 126 -6.90 5.51 -15.28
N ARG A 127 -7.75 6.05 -14.41
CA ARG A 127 -8.93 5.32 -13.92
C ARG A 127 -9.95 5.07 -15.05
N SER A 128 -10.09 6.04 -15.95
CA SER A 128 -10.90 5.97 -17.16
C SER A 128 -10.30 6.90 -18.23
N LEU A 129 -10.75 6.77 -19.49
CA LEU A 129 -10.23 7.61 -20.58
C LEU A 129 -10.47 9.11 -20.37
N ASP A 130 -11.54 9.46 -19.67
CA ASP A 130 -11.97 10.85 -19.43
C ASP A 130 -11.47 11.41 -18.10
N ASP A 131 -10.83 10.60 -17.24
CA ASP A 131 -10.31 11.07 -15.94
C ASP A 131 -8.84 11.52 -16.11
N PRO A 132 -8.52 12.78 -15.80
CA PRO A 132 -7.14 13.27 -15.86
C PRO A 132 -6.26 12.70 -14.76
N LEU A 133 -6.85 12.08 -13.73
CA LEU A 133 -6.14 11.51 -12.59
C LEU A 133 -5.81 10.04 -12.77
N SER A 134 -4.67 9.62 -12.22
CA SER A 134 -4.40 8.20 -12.06
C SER A 134 -5.38 7.58 -11.06
N ALA A 135 -5.50 6.24 -11.10
CA ALA A 135 -6.30 5.50 -10.13
C ALA A 135 -5.86 5.77 -8.69
N VAL A 136 -4.55 5.90 -8.45
CA VAL A 136 -3.96 6.25 -7.15
C VAL A 136 -4.36 7.65 -6.73
N GLN A 137 -4.21 8.64 -7.61
CA GLN A 137 -4.59 10.03 -7.34
C GLN A 137 -6.09 10.16 -7.08
N ALA A 138 -6.92 9.46 -7.86
CA ALA A 138 -8.37 9.45 -7.66
C ALA A 138 -8.76 8.87 -6.29
N VAL A 139 -8.15 7.76 -5.86
CA VAL A 139 -8.38 7.17 -4.53
C VAL A 139 -7.97 8.12 -3.42
N ALA A 140 -6.79 8.74 -3.52
CA ALA A 140 -6.30 9.69 -2.53
C ALA A 140 -7.25 10.89 -2.37
N ARG A 141 -7.72 11.45 -3.50
CA ARG A 141 -8.69 12.55 -3.51
C ARG A 141 -10.04 12.13 -2.92
N ASP A 142 -10.59 11.00 -3.39
CA ASP A 142 -11.95 10.57 -3.03
C ASP A 142 -12.07 10.17 -1.56
N LEU A 143 -11.01 9.62 -0.97
CA LEU A 143 -10.97 9.19 0.43
C LEU A 143 -10.36 10.22 1.37
N ALA A 144 -9.77 11.30 0.84
CA ALA A 144 -9.06 12.34 1.60
C ALA A 144 -7.96 11.77 2.52
N ILE A 145 -7.31 10.68 2.12
CA ILE A 145 -6.17 10.09 2.83
C ILE A 145 -4.99 9.93 1.85
N PRO A 146 -3.75 10.01 2.32
CA PRO A 146 -2.58 9.82 1.47
C PRO A 146 -2.51 8.38 0.95
N VAL A 147 -2.11 8.25 -0.31
CA VAL A 147 -1.74 6.99 -0.93
C VAL A 147 -0.30 7.11 -1.38
N VAL A 148 0.55 6.21 -0.92
CA VAL A 148 1.98 6.17 -1.24
C VAL A 148 2.33 4.84 -1.89
N SER A 149 3.28 4.84 -2.82
CA SER A 149 3.82 3.65 -3.46
C SER A 149 5.31 3.51 -3.19
N ILE A 150 5.81 2.28 -3.14
CA ILE A 150 7.26 2.02 -3.05
C ILE A 150 7.94 2.49 -4.32
N VAL A 151 7.33 2.19 -5.48
CA VAL A 151 7.83 2.60 -6.79
C VAL A 151 6.65 2.98 -7.68
N ALA A 152 6.85 3.96 -8.54
CA ALA A 152 5.91 4.29 -9.61
C ALA A 152 6.48 3.91 -10.97
N LEU A 153 5.63 3.59 -11.93
CA LEU A 153 6.02 3.20 -13.29
C LEU A 153 6.97 4.20 -13.97
N PRO A 154 6.81 5.54 -13.81
CA PRO A 154 7.79 6.49 -14.31
C PRO A 154 9.21 6.31 -13.74
N GLN A 155 9.34 5.99 -12.46
CA GLN A 155 10.63 5.72 -11.81
C GLN A 155 11.25 4.42 -12.31
N LEU A 156 10.43 3.38 -12.50
CA LEU A 156 10.87 2.13 -13.12
C LEU A 156 11.37 2.37 -14.55
N GLN A 157 10.68 3.18 -15.32
CA GLN A 157 11.08 3.54 -16.69
C GLN A 157 12.43 4.27 -16.72
N GLU A 158 12.67 5.17 -15.76
CA GLU A 158 13.96 5.87 -15.64
C GLU A 158 15.10 4.91 -15.27
N TYR A 159 14.83 3.98 -14.34
CA TYR A 159 15.78 2.93 -14.00
C TYR A 159 16.14 2.07 -15.20
N LEU A 160 15.16 1.66 -16.00
CA LEU A 160 15.41 0.86 -17.22
C LEU A 160 16.25 1.60 -18.26
N ARG A 161 16.11 2.93 -18.37
CA ARG A 161 16.95 3.76 -19.27
C ARG A 161 18.41 3.80 -18.83
N SER A 162 18.65 3.81 -17.53
CA SER A 162 19.99 3.95 -16.96
C SER A 162 20.70 2.61 -16.72
N SER A 163 19.98 1.49 -16.80
CA SER A 163 20.52 0.17 -16.50
C SER A 163 21.00 -0.55 -17.77
N PRO A 164 22.26 -0.99 -17.83
CA PRO A 164 22.78 -1.76 -18.96
C PRO A 164 22.25 -3.20 -19.02
N ASP A 165 21.60 -3.67 -17.94
CA ASP A 165 21.18 -5.06 -17.79
C ASP A 165 19.87 -5.38 -18.54
N TYR A 166 19.14 -4.33 -18.98
CA TYR A 166 17.85 -4.48 -19.65
C TYR A 166 17.95 -3.95 -21.08
N GLY A 167 17.50 -4.79 -22.03
CA GLY A 167 17.51 -4.44 -23.44
C GLY A 167 16.52 -3.31 -23.78
N GLU A 168 16.80 -2.60 -24.88
CA GLU A 168 15.93 -1.54 -25.41
C GLU A 168 14.48 -1.99 -25.62
N ASP A 169 14.26 -3.28 -25.89
CA ASP A 169 12.94 -3.87 -26.10
C ASP A 169 12.04 -3.76 -24.86
N VAL A 170 12.60 -3.96 -23.65
CA VAL A 170 11.84 -3.84 -22.39
C VAL A 170 11.43 -2.38 -22.16
N LEU A 171 12.36 -1.45 -22.37
CA LEU A 171 12.05 -0.02 -22.25
C LEU A 171 10.99 0.42 -23.25
N LYS A 172 11.03 -0.10 -24.48
CA LYS A 172 10.04 0.17 -25.52
C LYS A 172 8.66 -0.31 -25.11
N LEU A 173 8.53 -1.56 -24.63
CA LEU A 173 7.26 -2.12 -24.14
C LEU A 173 6.65 -1.30 -22.99
N VAL A 174 7.47 -0.90 -22.02
CA VAL A 174 7.02 -0.06 -20.89
C VAL A 174 6.59 1.33 -21.37
N THR A 175 7.29 1.89 -22.34
CA THR A 175 6.97 3.20 -22.92
C THR A 175 5.65 3.15 -23.71
N GLU A 176 5.43 2.13 -24.51
CA GLU A 176 4.18 1.89 -25.25
C GLU A 176 3.00 1.69 -24.30
N TYR A 177 3.20 0.88 -23.25
CA TYR A 177 2.19 0.67 -22.22
C TYR A 177 1.78 1.99 -21.56
N ARG A 178 2.75 2.79 -21.13
CA ARG A 178 2.51 4.07 -20.48
C ARG A 178 1.82 5.08 -21.42
N SER A 179 2.22 5.10 -22.69
CA SER A 179 1.58 5.96 -23.69
C SER A 179 0.09 5.61 -23.88
N LYS A 180 -0.28 4.36 -23.73
CA LYS A 180 -1.65 3.86 -23.94
C LYS A 180 -2.53 4.03 -22.70
N TYR A 181 -2.00 3.80 -21.50
CA TYR A 181 -2.79 3.68 -20.27
C TYR A 181 -2.42 4.72 -19.20
N GLY A 182 -1.28 5.39 -19.33
CA GLY A 182 -0.74 6.27 -18.32
C GLY A 182 -1.35 7.68 -18.30
N VAL A 183 -1.13 8.35 -17.16
CA VAL A 183 -1.34 9.80 -16.98
C VAL A 183 -0.02 10.53 -17.12
#